data_65d1008d1751a7c25665d239e654ad7f
#
_entry.id   65d1008d1751a7c25665d239e654ad7f
#
_cell.length_a   1.000
_cell.length_b   1.000
_cell.length_c   1.000
_cell.angle_alpha   90.00
_cell.angle_beta   90.00
_cell.angle_gamma   90.00
#
_symmetry.space_group_name_H-M   'P 1'
#
loop_
_entity.id
_entity.type
_entity.pdbx_description
1 polymer ?
#
loop_
_entity_poly.entity_id
_entity_poly.type
_entity_poly.pdbx_seq_one_letter_code
_entity_poly.pdbx_strand_id
1 'polypeptide(L)'
;PYTTLFRSDKLSLSVLDEEYRKTLSYLGSVSGRDEDKIAKSGLTVAHTDDVPYFAEANTVITGKKLYAQEYRPECFIDSSLDEKWYPQKDYHTMYILEIEKILVRE
;
A
#
# COMPACT_ATOMS: atom_id res chain seq x y z
N PRO A 1 -6.18 -3.56 -5.94
CA PRO A 1 -5.14 -3.14 -5.04
C PRO A 1 -4.02 -4.15 -4.92
N TYR A 2 -4.31 -5.29 -4.35
CA TYR A 2 -3.28 -6.29 -4.15
C TYR A 2 -2.78 -6.88 -5.48
N THR A 3 -3.65 -7.02 -6.48
CA THR A 3 -3.22 -7.44 -7.81
C THR A 3 -2.36 -6.38 -8.49
N THR A 4 -2.62 -5.10 -8.25
CA THR A 4 -1.80 -4.01 -8.76
C THR A 4 -0.39 -4.04 -8.18
N LEU A 5 -0.27 -4.30 -6.87
CA LEU A 5 1.04 -4.40 -6.22
C LEU A 5 1.89 -5.53 -6.79
N PHE A 6 1.27 -6.63 -7.22
CA PHE A 6 2.01 -7.77 -7.76
C PHE A 6 2.23 -7.72 -9.26
N ARG A 7 1.39 -6.99 -10.01
CA ARG A 7 1.45 -6.96 -11.48
C ARG A 7 2.17 -5.73 -12.03
N SER A 8 2.15 -4.62 -11.31
CA SER A 8 2.75 -3.38 -11.78
C SER A 8 4.19 -3.27 -11.29
N ASP A 9 5.06 -2.73 -12.17
CA ASP A 9 6.44 -2.41 -11.79
C ASP A 9 6.52 -1.14 -10.95
N LYS A 10 5.45 -0.36 -10.89
CA LYS A 10 5.42 0.92 -10.18
C LYS A 10 4.29 0.93 -9.16
N LEU A 11 4.46 1.74 -8.14
CA LEU A 11 3.41 1.98 -7.14
C LEU A 11 3.48 3.40 -6.62
N SER A 12 2.42 3.81 -5.92
CA SER A 12 2.38 5.11 -5.27
C SER A 12 2.06 4.95 -3.79
N LEU A 13 2.52 5.95 -3.02
CA LEU A 13 2.15 6.14 -1.64
C LEU A 13 1.40 7.46 -1.56
N SER A 14 0.15 7.42 -1.13
CA SER A 14 -0.68 8.61 -0.97
C SER A 14 -0.76 8.97 0.50
N VAL A 15 -0.33 10.19 0.86
CA VAL A 15 -0.45 10.70 2.21
C VAL A 15 -1.65 11.63 2.25
N LEU A 16 -2.62 11.30 3.09
CA LEU A 16 -3.88 12.04 3.19
C LEU A 16 -3.93 12.81 4.52
N ASP A 17 -4.71 13.92 4.52
CA ASP A 17 -4.91 14.71 5.71
C ASP A 17 -5.67 13.92 6.78
N GLU A 18 -5.58 14.37 8.03
CA GLU A 18 -6.18 13.70 9.18
C GLU A 18 -7.69 13.47 9.03
N GLU A 19 -8.39 14.34 8.29
CA GLU A 19 -9.81 14.18 8.04
C GLU A 19 -10.17 12.86 7.34
N TYR A 20 -9.21 12.23 6.66
CA TYR A 20 -9.40 10.96 5.97
C TYR A 20 -9.01 9.74 6.82
N ARG A 21 -8.70 9.94 8.10
CA ARG A 21 -8.24 8.86 8.99
C ARG A 21 -9.21 7.69 9.04
N LYS A 22 -10.52 7.97 9.15
CA LYS A 22 -11.54 6.92 9.17
C LYS A 22 -11.63 6.19 7.84
N THR A 23 -11.47 6.92 6.74
CA THR A 23 -11.46 6.33 5.40
C THR A 23 -10.29 5.37 5.24
N LEU A 24 -9.09 5.75 5.72
CA LEU A 24 -7.92 4.88 5.66
C LEU A 24 -8.10 3.64 6.53
N SER A 25 -8.69 3.79 7.72
CA SER A 25 -8.99 2.65 8.58
C SER A 25 -9.95 1.68 7.91
N TYR A 26 -10.97 2.21 7.23
CA TYR A 26 -11.90 1.38 6.47
C TYR A 26 -11.17 0.61 5.36
N LEU A 27 -10.32 1.29 4.58
CA LEU A 27 -9.59 0.65 3.48
C LEU A 27 -8.66 -0.46 3.98
N GLY A 28 -8.11 -0.31 5.17
CA GLY A 28 -7.25 -1.31 5.78
C GLY A 28 -7.98 -2.45 6.46
N SER A 29 -9.28 -2.30 6.73
CA SER A 29 -10.06 -3.29 7.49
C SER A 29 -10.87 -4.25 6.63
N VAL A 30 -11.06 -3.96 5.34
CA VAL A 30 -11.86 -4.80 4.44
C VAL A 30 -11.01 -5.31 3.29
N SER A 31 -11.36 -6.49 2.80
CA SER A 31 -10.70 -7.08 1.65
C SER A 31 -11.30 -6.51 0.35
N GLY A 32 -10.45 -6.21 -0.63
CA GLY A 32 -10.91 -5.85 -1.97
C GLY A 32 -11.67 -6.97 -2.68
N ARG A 33 -11.60 -8.20 -2.15
CA ARG A 33 -12.37 -9.33 -2.66
C ARG A 33 -13.81 -9.34 -2.18
N ASP A 34 -14.06 -8.74 -1.01
CA ASP A 34 -15.39 -8.75 -0.39
C ASP A 34 -16.24 -7.60 -0.88
N GLU A 35 -15.61 -6.47 -1.21
CA GLU A 35 -16.34 -5.29 -1.71
C GLU A 35 -15.41 -4.37 -2.49
N ASP A 36 -16.01 -3.51 -3.32
CA ASP A 36 -15.29 -2.45 -4.02
C ASP A 36 -15.03 -1.31 -3.04
N LYS A 37 -13.98 -1.46 -2.25
CA LYS A 37 -13.67 -0.51 -1.18
C LYS A 37 -13.22 0.85 -1.69
N ILE A 38 -12.65 0.93 -2.89
CA ILE A 38 -12.26 2.23 -3.48
C ILE A 38 -13.51 3.04 -3.79
N ALA A 39 -14.51 2.44 -4.44
CA ALA A 39 -15.77 3.13 -4.72
C ALA A 39 -16.47 3.58 -3.44
N LYS A 40 -16.47 2.72 -2.42
CA LYS A 40 -17.14 3.03 -1.15
C LYS A 40 -16.39 4.04 -0.29
N SER A 41 -15.09 4.21 -0.51
CA SER A 41 -14.28 5.16 0.26
C SER A 41 -14.60 6.61 -0.04
N GLY A 42 -15.16 6.89 -1.21
CA GLY A 42 -15.39 8.25 -1.68
C GLY A 42 -14.14 8.94 -2.19
N LEU A 43 -13.00 8.26 -2.24
CA LEU A 43 -11.77 8.81 -2.77
C LEU A 43 -11.76 8.72 -4.30
N THR A 44 -11.09 9.69 -4.93
CA THR A 44 -10.98 9.78 -6.38
C THR A 44 -9.64 9.25 -6.84
N VAL A 45 -9.65 8.31 -7.77
CA VAL A 45 -8.40 7.78 -8.35
C VAL A 45 -7.96 8.67 -9.50
N ALA A 46 -6.71 9.12 -9.44
CA ALA A 46 -6.06 9.87 -10.51
C ALA A 46 -4.82 9.10 -10.94
N HIS A 47 -4.17 9.53 -12.01
CA HIS A 47 -2.97 8.85 -12.54
C HIS A 47 -1.88 9.85 -12.88
N THR A 48 -0.64 9.45 -12.64
CA THR A 48 0.55 10.15 -13.11
C THR A 48 1.52 9.11 -13.65
N ASP A 49 1.99 9.28 -14.90
CA ASP A 49 2.87 8.31 -15.58
C ASP A 49 2.32 6.88 -15.49
N ASP A 50 1.00 6.72 -15.66
CA ASP A 50 0.26 5.47 -15.57
C ASP A 50 0.25 4.85 -14.16
N VAL A 51 0.66 5.60 -13.13
CA VAL A 51 0.60 5.16 -11.75
C VAL A 51 -0.62 5.74 -11.06
N PRO A 52 -1.53 4.91 -10.50
CA PRO A 52 -2.71 5.41 -9.82
C PRO A 52 -2.36 5.98 -8.44
N TYR A 53 -3.08 7.03 -8.04
CA TYR A 53 -3.00 7.61 -6.71
C TYR A 53 -4.34 8.24 -6.34
N PHE A 54 -4.50 8.64 -5.09
CA PHE A 54 -5.72 9.33 -4.66
C PHE A 54 -5.57 10.84 -4.80
N ALA A 55 -6.50 11.46 -5.55
CA ALA A 55 -6.47 12.90 -5.81
C ALA A 55 -6.56 13.74 -4.53
N GLU A 56 -7.17 13.19 -3.46
CA GLU A 56 -7.30 13.85 -2.17
C GLU A 56 -6.00 13.88 -1.35
N ALA A 57 -4.96 13.20 -1.80
CA ALA A 57 -3.69 13.17 -1.08
C ALA A 57 -3.02 14.55 -1.03
N ASN A 58 -2.37 14.87 0.08
CA ASN A 58 -1.55 16.08 0.19
C ASN A 58 -0.15 15.85 -0.38
N THR A 59 0.31 14.61 -0.36
CA THR A 59 1.63 14.22 -0.89
C THR A 59 1.48 12.85 -1.55
N VAL A 60 2.06 12.71 -2.72
CA VAL A 60 2.10 11.43 -3.43
C VAL A 60 3.54 11.14 -3.81
N ILE A 61 4.01 9.96 -3.46
CA ILE A 61 5.33 9.48 -3.83
C ILE A 61 5.14 8.33 -4.80
N THR A 62 5.71 8.42 -5.99
CA THR A 62 5.69 7.31 -6.95
C THR A 62 7.07 6.69 -7.02
N GLY A 63 7.11 5.39 -7.20
CA GLY A 63 8.36 4.67 -7.26
C GLY A 63 8.31 3.45 -8.16
N LYS A 64 9.48 3.06 -8.62
CA LYS A 64 9.67 1.83 -9.38
C LYS A 64 10.15 0.75 -8.44
N LYS A 65 9.55 -0.44 -8.51
CA LYS A 65 9.95 -1.56 -7.69
C LYS A 65 11.31 -2.08 -8.15
N LEU A 66 12.26 -2.13 -7.22
CA LEU A 66 13.59 -2.67 -7.46
C LEU A 66 13.73 -4.07 -6.89
N TYR A 67 13.03 -4.38 -5.81
CA TYR A 67 13.18 -5.64 -5.09
C TYR A 67 11.88 -5.95 -4.34
N ALA A 68 11.52 -7.23 -4.33
CA ALA A 68 10.35 -7.69 -3.57
C ALA A 68 10.73 -9.00 -2.90
N GLN A 69 10.43 -9.11 -1.60
CA GLN A 69 10.69 -10.32 -0.84
C GLN A 69 9.61 -10.52 0.21
N GLU A 70 9.01 -11.72 0.22
CA GLU A 70 8.11 -12.12 1.28
C GLU A 70 8.91 -12.39 2.55
N TYR A 71 8.41 -11.97 3.71
CA TYR A 71 9.02 -12.26 4.99
C TYR A 71 9.08 -13.78 5.21
N ARG A 72 10.18 -14.25 5.77
CA ARG A 72 10.41 -15.67 6.04
C ARG A 72 10.49 -15.91 7.55
N PRO A 73 9.84 -16.97 8.07
CA PRO A 73 9.88 -17.24 9.51
C PRO A 73 11.31 -17.43 10.05
N GLU A 74 12.19 -18.05 9.27
CA GLU A 74 13.58 -18.28 9.67
C GLU A 74 14.42 -17.00 9.76
N CYS A 75 13.92 -15.88 9.22
CA CYS A 75 14.62 -14.62 9.26
C CYS A 75 14.30 -13.78 10.51
N PHE A 76 13.35 -14.22 11.32
CA PHE A 76 13.09 -13.57 12.61
C PHE A 76 14.16 -13.96 13.61
N ILE A 77 14.94 -13.00 14.06
CA ILE A 77 15.98 -13.23 15.06
C ILE A 77 15.35 -13.65 16.38
N ASP A 78 14.24 -13.00 16.76
CA ASP A 78 13.38 -13.45 17.87
C ASP A 78 12.24 -14.29 17.26
N SER A 79 12.34 -15.61 17.40
CA SER A 79 11.39 -16.52 16.79
C SER A 79 9.95 -16.37 17.31
N SER A 80 9.76 -15.79 18.49
CA SER A 80 8.41 -15.56 19.03
C SER A 80 7.62 -14.54 18.22
N LEU A 81 8.30 -13.67 17.46
CA LEU A 81 7.64 -12.66 16.64
C LEU A 81 6.88 -13.27 15.47
N ASP A 82 7.32 -14.40 14.96
CA ASP A 82 6.61 -15.09 13.88
C ASP A 82 5.20 -15.48 14.32
N GLU A 83 5.07 -16.13 15.48
CA GLU A 83 3.76 -16.52 15.99
C GLU A 83 2.93 -15.32 16.44
N LYS A 84 3.57 -14.28 16.98
CA LYS A 84 2.89 -13.08 17.46
C LYS A 84 2.24 -12.30 16.34
N TRP A 85 2.93 -12.10 15.22
CA TRP A 85 2.46 -11.24 14.13
C TRP A 85 1.91 -12.01 12.93
N TYR A 86 2.31 -13.27 12.76
CA TYR A 86 1.89 -14.10 11.63
C TYR A 86 1.40 -15.48 12.08
N PRO A 87 0.39 -15.54 12.96
CA PRO A 87 -0.10 -16.85 13.46
C PRO A 87 -0.66 -17.73 12.34
N GLN A 88 -1.11 -17.13 11.23
CA GLN A 88 -1.67 -17.85 10.09
C GLN A 88 -0.72 -17.94 8.91
N LYS A 89 0.54 -17.56 9.10
CA LYS A 89 1.59 -17.62 8.07
C LYS A 89 1.30 -16.74 6.84
N ASP A 90 0.51 -15.70 7.01
CA ASP A 90 0.15 -14.73 5.98
C ASP A 90 1.16 -13.57 5.93
N TYR A 91 2.40 -13.90 5.56
CA TYR A 91 3.52 -12.97 5.63
C TYR A 91 3.37 -11.77 4.73
N HIS A 92 3.86 -10.60 5.23
CA HIS A 92 3.95 -9.40 4.43
C HIS A 92 5.08 -9.50 3.41
N THR A 93 4.97 -8.75 2.34
CA THR A 93 6.02 -8.61 1.34
C THR A 93 6.71 -7.28 1.53
N MET A 94 8.04 -7.27 1.59
CA MET A 94 8.86 -6.07 1.64
C MET A 94 9.20 -5.65 0.23
N TYR A 95 9.04 -4.35 -0.07
CA TYR A 95 9.44 -3.79 -1.36
C TYR A 95 10.50 -2.72 -1.16
N ILE A 96 11.47 -2.70 -2.05
CA ILE A 96 12.42 -1.59 -2.16
C ILE A 96 12.09 -0.84 -3.43
N LEU A 97 11.91 0.47 -3.32
CA LEU A 97 11.49 1.34 -4.41
C LEU A 97 12.55 2.37 -4.72
N GLU A 98 12.69 2.67 -6.01
CA GLU A 98 13.39 3.88 -6.44
C GLU A 98 12.35 4.98 -6.60
N ILE A 99 12.49 6.06 -5.86
CA ILE A 99 11.55 7.19 -5.94
C ILE A 99 11.74 7.90 -7.27
N GLU A 100 10.67 8.03 -8.04
CA GLU A 100 10.71 8.68 -9.35
C GLU A 100 10.09 10.07 -9.31
N LYS A 101 9.04 10.28 -8.52
CA LYS A 101 8.32 11.54 -8.48
C LYS A 101 7.69 11.77 -7.13
N ILE A 102 7.69 13.01 -6.68
CA ILE A 102 6.97 13.45 -5.49
C ILE A 102 6.05 14.59 -5.89
N LEU A 103 4.75 14.41 -5.65
CA LEU A 103 3.75 15.44 -5.89
C LEU A 103 3.30 15.98 -4.55
N VAL A 104 3.23 17.30 -4.43
CA VAL A 104 2.82 17.97 -3.19
C VAL A 104 1.71 18.96 -3.52
N ARG A 105 0.63 18.92 -2.72
CA ARG A 105 -0.47 19.88 -2.86
C ARG A 105 -0.02 21.23 -2.31
N GLU A 106 -0.28 22.27 -3.09
CA GLU A 106 -0.01 23.65 -2.65
C GLU A 106 -1.12 24.21 -1.77
#